data_317efd7d743b3d4b2d60b45cb428cfd3
#
_entry.id   317efd7d743b3d4b2d60b45cb428cfd3
#
_cell.length_a   1.000
_cell.length_b   1.000
_cell.length_c   1.000
_cell.angle_alpha   90.00
_cell.angle_beta   90.00
_cell.angle_gamma   90.00
#
_symmetry.space_group_name_H-M   'P 1'
#
loop_
_entity.id
_entity.type
_entity.pdbx_description
1 polymer ?
#
loop_
_entity_poly.entity_id
_entity_poly.type
_entity_poly.pdbx_seq_one_letter_code
_entity_poly.pdbx_strand_id
1 'polypeptide(L)'
;MTDVGSTKVSVIEDYKSIVDNKHIAFLPAHPIAGIEKSGHEFGFAQLFGNRYCILTPISNEDKFIEKIASVWKSFGMTTEIMEASRHDRVLAMTSHIPQLIAYSVVGTATDLETQMKDEVIKYSAAGFRDFTRLAGSDPV
;
A
#
# COMPACT_ATOMS: atom_id res chain seq x y z
N MET A 1 6.88 -16.03 9.97
CA MET A 1 5.90 -14.92 10.13
C MET A 1 6.08 -13.96 8.97
N THR A 2 5.02 -13.29 8.53
CA THR A 2 5.05 -12.23 7.50
C THR A 2 4.00 -11.18 7.85
N ASP A 3 4.10 -9.99 7.25
CA ASP A 3 3.10 -8.93 7.32
C ASP A 3 2.59 -8.58 5.91
N VAL A 4 1.68 -7.62 5.82
CA VAL A 4 1.10 -7.12 4.56
C VAL A 4 1.05 -5.58 4.51
N GLY A 5 1.73 -4.91 5.44
CA GLY A 5 1.71 -3.45 5.57
C GLY A 5 2.35 -2.72 4.39
N SER A 6 1.99 -1.45 4.22
CA SER A 6 2.47 -0.60 3.12
C SER A 6 3.85 0.03 3.37
N THR A 7 4.35 0.00 4.61
CA THR A 7 5.71 0.44 4.97
C THR A 7 6.51 -0.73 5.53
N LYS A 8 7.83 -0.75 5.31
CA LYS A 8 8.67 -1.91 5.68
C LYS A 8 9.70 -1.59 6.74
N VAL A 9 10.33 -0.43 6.69
CA VAL A 9 11.38 -0.07 7.66
C VAL A 9 10.83 -0.06 9.08
N SER A 10 9.73 0.66 9.32
CA SER A 10 9.10 0.74 10.65
C SER A 10 8.66 -0.63 11.17
N VAL A 11 8.04 -1.45 10.30
CA VAL A 11 7.61 -2.81 10.67
C VAL A 11 8.78 -3.70 11.08
N ILE A 12 9.94 -3.56 10.39
CA ILE A 12 11.15 -4.30 10.74
C ILE A 12 11.73 -3.81 12.09
N GLU A 13 11.71 -2.51 12.34
CA GLU A 13 12.16 -1.94 13.60
C GLU A 13 11.28 -2.39 14.76
N ASP A 14 9.97 -2.34 14.60
CA ASP A 14 9.01 -2.83 15.58
C ASP A 14 9.19 -4.32 15.86
N TYR A 15 9.32 -5.13 14.81
CA TYR A 15 9.61 -6.56 14.96
C TYR A 15 10.88 -6.79 15.80
N LYS A 16 11.98 -6.12 15.49
CA LYS A 16 13.24 -6.25 16.22
C LYS A 16 13.14 -5.84 17.68
N SER A 17 12.26 -4.87 17.98
CA SER A 17 12.06 -4.38 19.36
C SER A 17 11.21 -5.31 20.22
N ILE A 18 10.29 -6.06 19.62
CA ILE A 18 9.29 -6.88 20.33
C ILE A 18 9.72 -8.35 20.39
N VAL A 19 10.35 -8.86 19.34
CA VAL A 19 10.65 -10.30 19.21
C VAL A 19 12.07 -10.61 19.67
N ASP A 20 12.16 -11.05 20.92
CA ASP A 20 13.41 -11.53 21.53
C ASP A 20 13.71 -13.01 21.14
N ASN A 21 12.82 -13.66 20.41
CA ASN A 21 12.90 -15.09 20.09
C ASN A 21 13.55 -15.31 18.71
N LYS A 22 14.82 -15.69 18.71
CA LYS A 22 15.62 -16.01 17.51
C LYS A 22 15.10 -17.19 16.67
N HIS A 23 14.08 -17.90 17.14
CA HIS A 23 13.48 -19.04 16.42
C HIS A 23 12.31 -18.65 15.52
N ILE A 24 11.88 -17.39 15.55
CA ILE A 24 10.81 -16.88 14.69
C ILE A 24 11.42 -16.19 13.49
N ALA A 25 11.37 -16.82 12.31
CA ALA A 25 11.74 -16.17 11.06
C ALA A 25 10.64 -15.18 10.63
N PHE A 26 11.04 -13.96 10.29
CA PHE A 26 10.13 -12.93 9.80
C PHE A 26 10.57 -12.45 8.41
N LEU A 27 9.67 -12.50 7.46
CA LEU A 27 9.84 -11.97 6.11
C LEU A 27 8.75 -10.92 5.86
N PRO A 28 9.07 -9.64 5.92
CA PRO A 28 8.13 -8.60 5.59
C PRO A 28 7.71 -8.66 4.12
N ALA A 29 6.42 -8.44 3.88
CA ALA A 29 5.85 -8.45 2.54
C ALA A 29 4.89 -7.26 2.36
N HIS A 30 4.76 -6.80 1.12
CA HIS A 30 3.78 -5.81 0.73
C HIS A 30 3.09 -6.23 -0.56
N PRO A 31 1.90 -6.81 -0.50
CA PRO A 31 1.08 -7.03 -1.69
C PRO A 31 0.57 -5.67 -2.20
N ILE A 32 0.99 -5.29 -3.40
CA ILE A 32 0.56 -4.04 -4.06
C ILE A 32 -0.83 -4.27 -4.64
N ALA A 33 -1.81 -4.39 -3.77
CA ALA A 33 -3.19 -4.68 -4.11
C ALA A 33 -4.11 -3.94 -3.14
N GLY A 34 -5.24 -3.46 -3.64
CA GLY A 34 -6.23 -2.75 -2.85
C GLY A 34 -7.30 -2.15 -3.75
N ILE A 35 -8.35 -1.68 -3.10
CA ILE A 35 -9.43 -0.89 -3.69
C ILE A 35 -9.67 0.31 -2.77
N GLU A 36 -10.52 1.24 -3.19
CA GLU A 36 -10.82 2.46 -2.43
C GLU A 36 -11.65 2.19 -1.14
N LYS A 37 -12.08 0.95 -0.91
CA LYS A 37 -12.91 0.57 0.24
C LYS A 37 -12.12 -0.33 1.19
N SER A 38 -12.30 -0.14 2.50
CA SER A 38 -11.76 -1.00 3.55
C SER A 38 -12.81 -1.98 4.06
N GLY A 39 -12.33 -3.10 4.63
CA GLY A 39 -13.16 -4.11 5.25
C GLY A 39 -13.18 -5.43 4.48
N HIS A 40 -13.37 -6.51 5.20
CA HIS A 40 -13.35 -7.87 4.65
C HIS A 40 -14.50 -8.12 3.67
N GLU A 41 -15.61 -7.40 3.79
CA GLU A 41 -16.79 -7.48 2.93
C GLU A 41 -16.52 -7.01 1.50
N PHE A 42 -15.45 -6.25 1.27
CA PHE A 42 -15.01 -5.79 -0.05
C PHE A 42 -13.94 -6.67 -0.67
N GLY A 43 -13.51 -7.73 0.04
CA GLY A 43 -12.57 -8.71 -0.48
C GLY A 43 -13.19 -9.57 -1.59
N PHE A 44 -12.40 -9.86 -2.62
CA PHE A 44 -12.81 -10.78 -3.71
C PHE A 44 -11.61 -11.61 -4.19
N ALA A 45 -11.90 -12.77 -4.75
CA ALA A 45 -10.88 -13.77 -5.07
C ALA A 45 -9.79 -13.28 -6.04
N GLN A 46 -10.11 -12.34 -6.94
CA GLN A 46 -9.19 -11.84 -7.96
C GLN A 46 -8.36 -10.62 -7.52
N LEU A 47 -8.52 -10.17 -6.26
CA LEU A 47 -7.85 -8.97 -5.74
C LEU A 47 -6.34 -8.98 -5.98
N PHE A 48 -5.71 -10.13 -5.82
CA PHE A 48 -4.26 -10.31 -5.93
C PHE A 48 -3.79 -10.70 -7.34
N GLY A 49 -4.70 -11.11 -8.22
CA GLY A 49 -4.35 -11.59 -9.56
C GLY A 49 -3.63 -10.55 -10.40
N ASN A 50 -2.50 -10.93 -11.02
CA ASN A 50 -1.65 -10.05 -11.84
C ASN A 50 -1.12 -8.80 -11.12
N ARG A 51 -0.97 -8.86 -9.81
CA ARG A 51 -0.39 -7.81 -8.97
C ARG A 51 1.00 -8.22 -8.49
N TYR A 52 1.77 -7.24 -8.00
CA TYR A 52 3.07 -7.47 -7.39
C TYR A 52 2.96 -7.66 -5.89
N CYS A 53 3.79 -8.56 -5.34
CA CYS A 53 4.08 -8.62 -3.91
C CYS A 53 5.57 -8.40 -3.70
N ILE A 54 5.94 -7.32 -3.01
CA ILE A 54 7.33 -7.01 -2.71
C ILE A 54 7.70 -7.67 -1.38
N LEU A 55 8.76 -8.47 -1.41
CA LEU A 55 9.34 -9.13 -0.25
C LEU A 55 10.60 -8.37 0.16
N THR A 56 10.72 -8.06 1.46
CA THR A 56 11.87 -7.31 1.99
C THR A 56 12.62 -8.13 3.05
N PRO A 57 13.42 -9.14 2.64
CA PRO A 57 14.09 -10.05 3.56
C PRO A 57 15.00 -9.31 4.55
N ILE A 58 14.95 -9.72 5.83
CA ILE A 58 15.86 -9.26 6.88
C ILE A 58 17.12 -10.16 6.92
N SER A 59 16.97 -11.41 6.51
CA SER A 59 18.04 -12.41 6.42
C SER A 59 17.97 -13.12 5.07
N ASN A 60 19.10 -13.70 4.64
CA ASN A 60 19.22 -14.44 3.38
C ASN A 60 18.87 -15.93 3.54
N GLU A 61 17.81 -16.25 4.27
CA GLU A 61 17.34 -17.63 4.39
C GLU A 61 16.50 -18.02 3.16
N ASP A 62 17.13 -18.45 2.09
CA ASP A 62 16.50 -18.72 0.78
C ASP A 62 15.25 -19.59 0.87
N LYS A 63 15.29 -20.68 1.65
CA LYS A 63 14.15 -21.60 1.81
C LYS A 63 12.90 -20.92 2.39
N PHE A 64 13.10 -19.96 3.30
CA PHE A 64 11.98 -19.24 3.90
C PHE A 64 11.42 -18.21 2.93
N ILE A 65 12.29 -17.53 2.20
CA ILE A 65 11.90 -16.59 1.13
C ILE A 65 11.10 -17.31 0.06
N GLU A 66 11.59 -18.45 -0.43
CA GLU A 66 10.87 -19.26 -1.43
C GLU A 66 9.51 -19.73 -0.94
N LYS A 67 9.40 -20.15 0.32
CA LYS A 67 8.12 -20.57 0.91
C LYS A 67 7.09 -19.43 0.92
N ILE A 68 7.46 -18.24 1.36
CA ILE A 68 6.54 -17.09 1.37
C ILE A 68 6.22 -16.63 -0.05
N ALA A 69 7.22 -16.59 -0.95
CA ALA A 69 7.00 -16.27 -2.35
C ALA A 69 6.03 -17.24 -3.02
N SER A 70 6.12 -18.55 -2.72
CA SER A 70 5.20 -19.54 -3.29
C SER A 70 3.75 -19.32 -2.85
N VAL A 71 3.52 -18.87 -1.61
CA VAL A 71 2.18 -18.51 -1.12
C VAL A 71 1.60 -17.36 -1.94
N TRP A 72 2.36 -16.27 -2.12
CA TRP A 72 1.88 -15.13 -2.91
C TRP A 72 1.67 -15.47 -4.39
N LYS A 73 2.55 -16.29 -4.96
CA LYS A 73 2.38 -16.81 -6.32
C LYS A 73 1.12 -17.66 -6.47
N SER A 74 0.73 -18.44 -5.45
CA SER A 74 -0.50 -19.22 -5.49
C SER A 74 -1.78 -18.36 -5.54
N PHE A 75 -1.69 -17.10 -5.10
CA PHE A 75 -2.76 -16.10 -5.27
C PHE A 75 -2.70 -15.37 -6.61
N GLY A 76 -1.79 -15.74 -7.51
CA GLY A 76 -1.63 -15.13 -8.83
C GLY A 76 -0.77 -13.87 -8.85
N MET A 77 0.01 -13.61 -7.79
CA MET A 77 0.91 -12.47 -7.72
C MET A 77 2.28 -12.75 -8.34
N THR A 78 2.93 -11.72 -8.85
CA THR A 78 4.36 -11.71 -9.16
C THR A 78 5.13 -11.26 -7.92
N THR A 79 6.09 -12.04 -7.46
CA THR A 79 6.91 -11.67 -6.30
C THR A 79 8.23 -11.05 -6.72
N GLU A 80 8.62 -9.96 -6.05
CA GLU A 80 9.93 -9.32 -6.22
C GLU A 80 10.61 -9.13 -4.87
N ILE A 81 11.94 -9.19 -4.85
CA ILE A 81 12.74 -8.94 -3.66
C ILE A 81 13.33 -7.54 -3.75
N MET A 82 13.17 -6.79 -2.68
CA MET A 82 13.69 -5.42 -2.58
C MET A 82 14.20 -5.16 -1.16
N GLU A 83 15.20 -4.31 -1.03
CA GLU A 83 15.65 -3.81 0.27
C GLU A 83 14.59 -2.87 0.86
N ALA A 84 14.35 -2.95 2.19
CA ALA A 84 13.23 -2.28 2.86
C ALA A 84 13.24 -0.74 2.68
N SER A 85 14.39 -0.09 2.82
CA SER A 85 14.48 1.37 2.65
C SER A 85 14.28 1.79 1.19
N ARG A 86 14.69 0.97 0.24
CA ARG A 86 14.41 1.19 -1.17
C ARG A 86 12.92 1.05 -1.46
N HIS A 87 12.29 0.00 -0.91
CA HIS A 87 10.85 -0.20 -1.00
C HIS A 87 10.10 1.05 -0.54
N ASP A 88 10.37 1.53 0.69
CA ASP A 88 9.64 2.65 1.27
C ASP A 88 9.82 3.93 0.45
N ARG A 89 11.02 4.18 -0.10
CA ARG A 89 11.26 5.33 -1.01
C ARG A 89 10.49 5.22 -2.32
N VAL A 90 10.47 4.04 -2.94
CA VAL A 90 9.74 3.83 -4.20
C VAL A 90 8.24 4.02 -3.97
N LEU A 91 7.69 3.41 -2.92
CA LEU A 91 6.26 3.49 -2.63
C LEU A 91 5.84 4.88 -2.14
N ALA A 92 6.73 5.61 -1.46
CA ALA A 92 6.48 7.02 -1.14
C ALA A 92 6.23 7.84 -2.41
N MET A 93 7.04 7.66 -3.44
CA MET A 93 6.92 8.41 -4.71
C MET A 93 5.73 7.96 -5.56
N THR A 94 5.47 6.66 -5.62
CA THR A 94 4.48 6.10 -6.57
C THR A 94 3.07 5.99 -6.00
N SER A 95 2.92 5.99 -4.68
CA SER A 95 1.65 5.77 -3.98
C SER A 95 1.36 6.85 -2.93
N HIS A 96 2.24 7.02 -1.92
CA HIS A 96 1.89 7.84 -0.75
C HIS A 96 1.83 9.33 -1.07
N ILE A 97 2.80 9.88 -1.83
CA ILE A 97 2.80 11.30 -2.23
C ILE A 97 1.59 11.63 -3.12
N PRO A 98 1.27 10.86 -4.18
CA PRO A 98 0.05 11.08 -4.94
C PRO A 98 -1.22 11.11 -4.07
N GLN A 99 -1.33 10.22 -3.09
CA GLN A 99 -2.46 10.17 -2.16
C GLN A 99 -2.54 11.44 -1.28
N LEU A 100 -1.41 11.90 -0.73
CA LEU A 100 -1.34 13.12 0.06
C LEU A 100 -1.70 14.36 -0.76
N ILE A 101 -1.23 14.43 -2.01
CA ILE A 101 -1.60 15.50 -2.94
C ILE A 101 -3.10 15.48 -3.22
N ALA A 102 -3.67 14.30 -3.45
CA ALA A 102 -5.10 14.15 -3.69
C ALA A 102 -5.94 14.66 -2.50
N TYR A 103 -5.57 14.28 -1.28
CA TYR A 103 -6.22 14.79 -0.07
C TYR A 103 -6.08 16.30 0.07
N SER A 104 -4.92 16.86 -0.22
CA SER A 104 -4.69 18.31 -0.15
C SER A 104 -5.54 19.07 -1.16
N VAL A 105 -5.62 18.58 -2.40
CA VAL A 105 -6.43 19.20 -3.47
C VAL A 105 -7.91 19.17 -3.12
N VAL A 106 -8.42 18.01 -2.69
CA VAL A 106 -9.84 17.87 -2.34
C VAL A 106 -10.17 18.61 -1.05
N GLY A 107 -9.29 18.56 -0.03
CA GLY A 107 -9.43 19.34 1.20
C GLY A 107 -9.55 20.84 0.92
N THR A 108 -8.67 21.39 0.10
CA THR A 108 -8.75 22.80 -0.31
C THR A 108 -10.07 23.13 -1.00
N ALA A 109 -10.57 22.25 -1.88
CA ALA A 109 -11.86 22.47 -2.55
C ALA A 109 -13.05 22.37 -1.58
N THR A 110 -12.95 21.57 -0.52
CA THR A 110 -14.02 21.46 0.49
C THR A 110 -14.09 22.64 1.44
N ASP A 111 -13.00 23.39 1.59
CA ASP A 111 -12.94 24.59 2.45
C ASP A 111 -13.48 25.88 1.74
N LEU A 112 -13.82 25.80 0.46
CA LEU A 112 -14.39 26.91 -0.28
C LEU A 112 -15.82 27.21 0.18
N GLU A 113 -16.26 28.46 -0.04
CA GLU A 113 -17.66 28.85 0.14
C GLU A 113 -18.60 28.01 -0.75
N THR A 114 -19.83 27.80 -0.33
CA THR A 114 -20.78 26.89 -0.98
C THR A 114 -20.97 27.20 -2.48
N GLN A 115 -21.07 28.46 -2.86
CA GLN A 115 -21.20 28.84 -4.26
C GLN A 115 -19.97 28.48 -5.10
N MET A 116 -18.77 28.72 -4.57
CA MET A 116 -17.51 28.31 -5.23
C MET A 116 -17.38 26.82 -5.33
N LYS A 117 -17.83 26.05 -4.32
CA LYS A 117 -17.85 24.59 -4.40
C LYS A 117 -18.64 24.07 -5.58
N ASP A 118 -19.86 24.59 -5.76
CA ASP A 118 -20.74 24.19 -6.86
C ASP A 118 -20.10 24.50 -8.21
N GLU A 119 -19.42 25.62 -8.33
CA GLU A 119 -18.69 26.00 -9.54
C GLU A 119 -17.46 25.10 -9.79
N VAL A 120 -16.68 24.78 -8.75
CA VAL A 120 -15.54 23.84 -8.86
C VAL A 120 -16.01 22.47 -9.30
N ILE A 121 -17.10 21.95 -8.72
CA ILE A 121 -17.70 20.67 -9.12
C ILE A 121 -18.20 20.74 -10.57
N LYS A 122 -18.94 21.77 -10.92
CA LYS A 122 -19.54 21.95 -12.25
C LYS A 122 -18.50 22.05 -13.36
N TYR A 123 -17.40 22.75 -13.11
CA TYR A 123 -16.34 22.96 -14.10
C TYR A 123 -15.15 22.01 -13.95
N SER A 124 -15.26 21.01 -13.07
CA SER A 124 -14.18 20.05 -12.86
C SER A 124 -13.86 19.25 -14.13
N ALA A 125 -12.63 19.34 -14.58
CA ALA A 125 -12.10 18.56 -15.69
C ALA A 125 -11.59 17.18 -15.21
N ALA A 126 -11.14 16.34 -16.14
CA ALA A 126 -10.69 14.98 -15.88
C ALA A 126 -9.63 14.91 -14.76
N GLY A 127 -8.65 15.82 -14.75
CA GLY A 127 -7.61 15.84 -13.73
C GLY A 127 -8.15 15.99 -12.29
N PHE A 128 -9.11 16.88 -12.06
CA PHE A 128 -9.70 17.03 -10.73
C PHE A 128 -10.51 15.78 -10.32
N ARG A 129 -11.17 15.13 -11.26
CA ARG A 129 -11.90 13.87 -11.03
C ARG A 129 -10.97 12.73 -10.63
N ASP A 130 -9.78 12.66 -11.22
CA ASP A 130 -8.78 11.65 -10.84
C ASP A 130 -8.29 11.87 -9.40
N PHE A 131 -8.04 13.11 -8.99
CA PHE A 131 -7.71 13.43 -7.60
C PHE A 131 -8.86 13.14 -6.63
N THR A 132 -10.11 13.44 -6.98
CA THR A 132 -11.27 13.12 -6.12
C THR A 132 -11.44 11.61 -5.97
N ARG A 133 -11.16 10.83 -7.00
CA ARG A 133 -11.17 9.37 -6.92
C ARG A 133 -10.11 8.85 -5.95
N LEU A 134 -8.87 9.36 -6.05
CA LEU A 134 -7.80 8.99 -5.12
C LEU A 134 -8.12 9.42 -3.68
N ALA A 135 -8.61 10.64 -3.47
CA ALA A 135 -8.96 11.15 -2.15
C ALA A 135 -10.20 10.49 -1.53
N GLY A 136 -11.01 9.81 -2.34
CA GLY A 136 -12.16 9.02 -1.88
C GLY A 136 -11.78 7.66 -1.26
N SER A 137 -10.50 7.30 -1.25
CA SER A 137 -10.02 6.10 -0.57
C SER A 137 -10.13 6.27 0.94
N ASP A 138 -10.45 5.17 1.63
CA ASP A 138 -10.49 5.14 3.08
C ASP A 138 -9.10 5.51 3.65
N PRO A 139 -9.00 6.46 4.59
CA PRO A 139 -7.73 6.90 5.15
C PRO A 139 -7.12 5.93 6.18
N VAL A 140 -7.73 4.77 6.42
CA VAL A 140 -7.26 3.77 7.40
C VAL A 140 -6.13 2.92 6.85
#